data_bac9cda258d904c92f047c27afc63302
#
_entry.id   bac9cda258d904c92f047c27afc63302
#
_cell.length_a   1.000
_cell.length_b   1.000
_cell.length_c   1.000
_cell.angle_alpha   90.00
_cell.angle_beta   90.00
_cell.angle_gamma   90.00
#
_symmetry.space_group_name_H-M   'P 1'
#
loop_
_entity.id
_entity.type
_entity.pdbx_description
1 polymer ?
#
loop_
_entity_poly.entity_id
_entity_poly.type
_entity_poly.pdbx_seq_one_letter_code
_entity_poly.pdbx_strand_id
1 'polypeptide(L)'
;MSGMKAALVYPTWPLMHGEFIPAIILDLSAWNVDNFVDYDQGPFLIALVQFVHRSIGYLLVINALYIIFSFYSIMKERGMTLVMGLFITMLIIQIGLGISVLLKSIGTIPVLIGVLHQAVAILVLTLAVILYYFHSFNSLVSSPLNLDKP
;
A
#
# COMPACT_ATOMS: atom_id res chain seq x y z
N MET A 1 12.97 -0.75 -1.93
CA MET A 1 12.84 -2.22 -1.68
C MET A 1 13.67 -3.04 -2.66
N SER A 2 13.44 -2.93 -3.98
CA SER A 2 14.13 -3.78 -4.98
C SER A 2 15.65 -3.57 -5.02
N GLY A 3 16.16 -2.32 -5.05
CA GLY A 3 17.59 -2.03 -5.12
C GLY A 3 18.38 -2.51 -3.90
N MET A 4 17.78 -2.49 -2.74
CA MET A 4 18.41 -2.94 -1.47
C MET A 4 18.21 -4.43 -1.20
N LYS A 5 17.56 -5.19 -2.08
CA LYS A 5 17.20 -6.61 -1.88
C LYS A 5 16.50 -6.87 -0.54
N ALA A 6 15.77 -5.89 -0.01
CA ALA A 6 15.20 -5.90 1.33
C ALA A 6 14.27 -7.11 1.58
N ALA A 7 13.57 -7.60 0.55
CA ALA A 7 12.69 -8.77 0.67
C ALA A 7 13.43 -10.07 1.04
N LEU A 8 14.74 -10.16 0.81
CA LEU A 8 15.52 -11.36 1.13
C LEU A 8 15.81 -11.51 2.63
N VAL A 9 15.81 -10.41 3.38
CA VAL A 9 16.20 -10.44 4.81
C VAL A 9 15.08 -10.96 5.71
N TYR A 10 13.83 -10.58 5.43
CA TYR A 10 12.66 -11.05 6.19
C TYR A 10 11.60 -11.63 5.25
N PRO A 11 11.82 -12.83 4.66
CA PRO A 11 10.88 -13.44 3.71
C PRO A 11 9.68 -14.11 4.40
N THR A 12 9.19 -13.54 5.49
CA THR A 12 8.08 -14.05 6.29
C THR A 12 6.92 -13.05 6.34
N TRP A 13 5.69 -13.53 6.51
CA TRP A 13 4.48 -12.72 6.63
C TRP A 13 3.48 -13.43 7.54
N PRO A 14 2.70 -12.73 8.39
CA PRO A 14 2.64 -11.27 8.56
C PRO A 14 3.80 -10.68 9.36
N LEU A 15 4.47 -11.47 10.16
CA LEU A 15 5.56 -11.05 11.04
C LEU A 15 6.92 -11.07 10.31
N MET A 16 7.88 -10.31 10.83
CA MET A 16 9.28 -10.27 10.38
C MET A 16 10.10 -11.19 11.27
N HIS A 17 10.27 -12.46 10.86
CA HIS A 17 10.88 -13.54 11.66
C HIS A 17 10.25 -13.72 13.07
N GLY A 18 8.92 -13.61 13.16
CA GLY A 18 8.20 -13.77 14.41
C GLY A 18 7.98 -12.47 15.21
N GLU A 19 8.60 -11.37 14.81
CA GLU A 19 8.46 -10.04 15.43
C GLU A 19 7.58 -9.13 14.58
N PHE A 20 6.76 -8.29 15.22
CA PHE A 20 6.02 -7.25 14.50
C PHE A 20 6.96 -6.09 14.11
N ILE A 21 7.82 -5.69 15.03
CA ILE A 21 8.89 -4.71 14.83
C ILE A 21 10.21 -5.44 15.10
N PRO A 22 11.10 -5.61 14.12
CA PRO A 22 12.41 -6.22 14.35
C PRO A 22 13.20 -5.52 15.46
N ALA A 23 13.80 -6.27 16.36
CA ALA A 23 14.53 -5.76 17.52
C ALA A 23 15.62 -4.74 17.12
N ILE A 24 16.26 -4.94 15.96
CA ILE A 24 17.28 -4.01 15.44
C ILE A 24 16.75 -2.59 15.19
N ILE A 25 15.45 -2.44 14.91
CA ILE A 25 14.83 -1.11 14.72
C ILE A 25 14.63 -0.39 16.07
N LEU A 26 14.47 -1.16 17.14
CA LEU A 26 14.29 -0.65 18.50
C LEU A 26 15.62 -0.35 19.19
N ASP A 27 16.73 -0.82 18.64
CA ASP A 27 18.08 -0.53 19.15
C ASP A 27 18.49 0.89 18.79
N LEU A 28 18.52 1.78 19.77
CA LEU A 28 18.92 3.18 19.58
C LEU A 28 20.36 3.33 19.08
N SER A 29 21.26 2.38 19.36
CA SER A 29 22.63 2.41 18.88
C SER A 29 22.74 2.21 17.36
N ALA A 30 21.74 1.56 16.76
CA ALA A 30 21.64 1.36 15.31
C ALA A 30 21.22 2.65 14.55
N TRP A 31 20.68 3.65 15.24
CA TRP A 31 20.27 4.93 14.65
C TRP A 31 21.44 5.91 14.55
N ASN A 32 22.48 5.53 13.83
CA ASN A 32 23.67 6.32 13.58
C ASN A 32 23.83 6.63 12.10
N VAL A 33 24.61 7.66 11.77
CA VAL A 33 24.77 8.15 10.39
C VAL A 33 25.41 7.08 9.49
N ASP A 34 26.31 6.28 10.03
CA ASP A 34 27.05 5.27 9.26
C ASP A 34 26.09 4.21 8.70
N ASN A 35 25.10 3.76 9.49
CA ASN A 35 24.07 2.82 9.02
C ASN A 35 23.14 3.39 7.93
N PHE A 36 23.07 4.72 7.77
CA PHE A 36 22.32 5.35 6.68
C PHE A 36 23.18 5.61 5.45
N VAL A 37 24.46 5.84 5.61
CA VAL A 37 25.43 6.05 4.51
C VAL A 37 25.80 4.71 3.86
N ASP A 38 26.16 3.73 4.69
CA ASP A 38 26.55 2.37 4.25
C ASP A 38 25.34 1.41 4.26
N TYR A 39 24.25 1.85 3.63
CA TYR A 39 22.93 1.23 3.67
C TYR A 39 22.87 -0.22 3.17
N ASP A 40 23.85 -0.69 2.41
CA ASP A 40 23.94 -2.04 1.83
C ASP A 40 24.81 -3.00 2.66
N GLN A 41 25.57 -2.50 3.63
CA GLN A 41 26.48 -3.31 4.44
C GLN A 41 25.84 -3.80 5.75
N GLY A 42 24.81 -3.10 6.27
CA GLY A 42 24.17 -3.41 7.53
C GLY A 42 22.73 -3.88 7.40
N PRO A 43 22.23 -4.71 8.34
CA PRO A 43 20.82 -5.16 8.33
C PRO A 43 19.82 -4.08 8.77
N PHE A 44 20.28 -2.99 9.44
CA PHE A 44 19.42 -1.98 10.03
C PHE A 44 18.51 -1.29 9.00
N LEU A 45 19.10 -0.65 7.98
CA LEU A 45 18.32 0.12 7.03
C LEU A 45 17.46 -0.79 6.15
N ILE A 46 17.91 -2.00 5.86
CA ILE A 46 17.16 -3.00 5.13
C ILE A 46 15.90 -3.41 5.92
N ALA A 47 16.04 -3.66 7.22
CA ALA A 47 14.92 -3.96 8.12
C ALA A 47 13.95 -2.79 8.23
N LEU A 48 14.48 -1.56 8.41
CA LEU A 48 13.69 -0.34 8.51
C LEU A 48 12.86 -0.09 7.24
N VAL A 49 13.47 -0.16 6.06
CA VAL A 49 12.78 0.04 4.77
C VAL A 49 11.69 -1.00 4.57
N GLN A 50 11.94 -2.26 4.93
CA GLN A 50 10.93 -3.31 4.82
C GLN A 50 9.78 -3.11 5.82
N PHE A 51 10.08 -2.73 7.05
CA PHE A 51 9.09 -2.40 8.08
C PHE A 51 8.22 -1.22 7.67
N VAL A 52 8.83 -0.11 7.22
CA VAL A 52 8.10 1.07 6.75
C VAL A 52 7.20 0.73 5.55
N HIS A 53 7.71 -0.04 4.58
CA HIS A 53 6.92 -0.47 3.43
C HIS A 53 5.68 -1.28 3.84
N ARG A 54 5.83 -2.23 4.76
CA ARG A 54 4.70 -3.01 5.28
C ARG A 54 3.70 -2.15 6.05
N SER A 55 4.19 -1.25 6.89
CA SER A 55 3.35 -0.33 7.67
C SER A 55 2.52 0.58 6.75
N ILE A 56 3.13 1.13 5.70
CA ILE A 56 2.41 1.89 4.67
C ILE A 56 1.39 1.00 3.96
N GLY A 57 1.74 -0.24 3.62
CA GLY A 57 0.82 -1.21 3.03
C GLY A 57 -0.42 -1.46 3.89
N TYR A 58 -0.25 -1.68 5.19
CA TYR A 58 -1.38 -1.85 6.12
C TYR A 58 -2.25 -0.58 6.22
N LEU A 59 -1.63 0.60 6.30
CA LEU A 59 -2.36 1.88 6.31
C LEU A 59 -3.15 2.10 5.02
N LEU A 60 -2.60 1.74 3.86
CA LEU A 60 -3.30 1.82 2.58
C LEU A 60 -4.49 0.86 2.51
N VAL A 61 -4.38 -0.35 3.06
CA VAL A 61 -5.51 -1.29 3.14
C VAL A 61 -6.61 -0.74 4.05
N ILE A 62 -6.27 -0.18 5.21
CA ILE A 62 -7.24 0.44 6.12
C ILE A 62 -7.94 1.62 5.42
N ASN A 63 -7.18 2.46 4.73
CA ASN A 63 -7.73 3.59 3.96
C ASN A 63 -8.64 3.11 2.82
N ALA A 64 -8.26 2.05 2.11
CA ALA A 64 -9.07 1.47 1.05
C ALA A 64 -10.40 0.89 1.58
N LEU A 65 -10.38 0.22 2.74
CA LEU A 65 -11.59 -0.23 3.41
C LEU A 65 -12.50 0.95 3.79
N TYR A 66 -11.91 2.02 4.33
CA TYR A 66 -12.66 3.25 4.62
C TYR A 66 -13.33 3.82 3.36
N ILE A 67 -12.63 3.90 2.24
CA ILE A 67 -13.17 4.33 0.95
C ILE A 67 -14.35 3.41 0.55
N ILE A 68 -14.17 2.10 0.57
CA ILE A 68 -15.20 1.12 0.20
C ILE A 68 -16.47 1.35 1.02
N PHE A 69 -16.37 1.45 2.35
CA PHE A 69 -17.52 1.65 3.23
C PHE A 69 -18.18 3.01 3.03
N SER A 70 -17.39 4.08 2.89
CA SER A 70 -17.91 5.44 2.76
C SER A 70 -18.63 5.68 1.43
N PHE A 71 -18.20 4.99 0.37
CA PHE A 71 -18.74 5.22 -0.97
C PHE A 71 -19.78 4.19 -1.40
N TYR A 72 -19.99 3.15 -0.60
CA TYR A 72 -20.87 2.03 -0.99
C TYR A 72 -22.30 2.47 -1.32
N SER A 73 -22.91 3.33 -0.50
CA SER A 73 -24.28 3.84 -0.72
C SER A 73 -24.37 4.71 -1.98
N ILE A 74 -23.42 5.61 -2.17
CA ILE A 74 -23.38 6.56 -3.30
C ILE A 74 -23.21 5.83 -4.63
N MET A 75 -22.39 4.78 -4.65
CA MET A 75 -22.13 4.03 -5.87
C MET A 75 -23.32 3.21 -6.35
N LYS A 76 -24.11 2.63 -5.43
CA LYS A 76 -25.29 1.88 -5.75
C LYS A 76 -26.32 2.75 -6.50
N GLU A 77 -26.41 4.02 -6.13
CA GLU A 77 -27.34 4.97 -6.76
C GLU A 77 -26.89 5.47 -8.13
N ARG A 78 -25.58 5.46 -8.44
CA ARG A 78 -25.01 6.15 -9.61
C ARG A 78 -24.32 5.25 -10.64
N GLY A 79 -24.49 3.95 -10.59
CA GLY A 79 -23.95 3.02 -11.59
C GLY A 79 -22.42 2.84 -11.53
N MET A 80 -21.73 3.32 -10.47
CA MET A 80 -20.28 3.20 -10.32
C MET A 80 -19.82 1.84 -9.78
N THR A 81 -20.72 0.88 -9.74
CA THR A 81 -20.48 -0.48 -9.24
C THR A 81 -19.29 -1.15 -9.93
N LEU A 82 -19.13 -0.92 -11.25
CA LEU A 82 -18.02 -1.50 -12.01
C LEU A 82 -16.65 -0.97 -11.55
N VAL A 83 -16.51 0.34 -11.40
CA VAL A 83 -15.23 0.97 -11.00
C VAL A 83 -14.83 0.51 -9.60
N MET A 84 -15.80 0.41 -8.68
CA MET A 84 -15.55 -0.11 -7.34
C MET A 84 -15.21 -1.60 -7.36
N GLY A 85 -15.90 -2.38 -8.16
CA GLY A 85 -15.60 -3.81 -8.33
C GLY A 85 -14.16 -4.01 -8.84
N LEU A 86 -13.74 -3.23 -9.83
CA LEU A 86 -12.37 -3.23 -10.33
C LEU A 86 -11.37 -2.80 -9.25
N PHE A 87 -11.67 -1.75 -8.48
CA PHE A 87 -10.81 -1.29 -7.39
C PHE A 87 -10.59 -2.37 -6.34
N ILE A 88 -11.67 -3.02 -5.87
CA ILE A 88 -11.59 -4.10 -4.90
C ILE A 88 -10.79 -5.28 -5.46
N THR A 89 -11.06 -5.68 -6.70
CA THR A 89 -10.37 -6.80 -7.34
C THR A 89 -8.87 -6.52 -7.47
N MET A 90 -8.49 -5.34 -7.97
CA MET A 90 -7.09 -4.95 -8.10
C MET A 90 -6.39 -4.81 -6.75
N LEU A 91 -7.09 -4.36 -5.70
CA LEU A 91 -6.56 -4.30 -4.35
C LEU A 91 -6.25 -5.70 -3.79
N ILE A 92 -7.14 -6.67 -3.99
CA ILE A 92 -6.92 -8.06 -3.57
C ILE A 92 -5.69 -8.64 -4.31
N ILE A 93 -5.60 -8.43 -5.63
CA ILE A 93 -4.46 -8.87 -6.44
C ILE A 93 -3.17 -8.20 -5.94
N GLN A 94 -3.21 -6.90 -5.63
CA GLN A 94 -2.07 -6.14 -5.12
C GLN A 94 -1.53 -6.72 -3.82
N ILE A 95 -2.41 -7.04 -2.87
CA ILE A 95 -2.04 -7.65 -1.59
C ILE A 95 -1.43 -9.04 -1.83
N GLY A 96 -2.09 -9.85 -2.65
CA GLY A 96 -1.61 -11.21 -2.98
C GLY A 96 -0.24 -11.21 -3.64
N LEU A 97 0.00 -10.30 -4.59
CA LEU A 97 1.31 -10.13 -5.24
C LEU A 97 2.38 -9.67 -4.24
N GLY A 98 2.07 -8.71 -3.37
CA GLY A 98 3.01 -8.24 -2.35
C GLY A 98 3.45 -9.34 -1.38
N ILE A 99 2.51 -10.13 -0.87
CA ILE A 99 2.79 -11.28 -0.02
C ILE A 99 3.60 -12.33 -0.80
N SER A 100 3.24 -12.59 -2.07
CA SER A 100 3.92 -13.57 -2.92
C SER A 100 5.37 -13.18 -3.22
N VAL A 101 5.65 -11.91 -3.49
CA VAL A 101 7.04 -11.40 -3.64
C VAL A 101 7.83 -11.73 -2.40
N LEU A 102 7.27 -11.46 -1.23
CA LEU A 102 7.94 -11.63 0.03
C LEU A 102 8.24 -13.11 0.33
N LEU A 103 7.22 -13.96 0.28
CA LEU A 103 7.36 -15.39 0.61
C LEU A 103 8.23 -16.16 -0.40
N LYS A 104 8.32 -15.68 -1.64
CA LYS A 104 9.17 -16.28 -2.69
C LYS A 104 10.57 -15.69 -2.74
N SER A 105 10.89 -14.67 -1.94
CA SER A 105 12.22 -14.07 -1.84
C SER A 105 13.16 -14.91 -0.97
N ILE A 106 13.36 -16.19 -1.34
CA ILE A 106 14.29 -17.10 -0.67
C ILE A 106 15.48 -17.29 -1.59
N GLY A 107 16.62 -16.71 -1.21
CA GLY A 107 17.86 -16.74 -1.99
C GLY A 107 17.86 -15.86 -3.25
N THR A 108 16.73 -15.69 -3.93
CA THR A 108 16.59 -14.86 -5.13
C THR A 108 15.30 -14.02 -5.07
N ILE A 109 15.33 -12.86 -5.71
CA ILE A 109 14.14 -12.01 -5.80
C ILE A 109 13.30 -12.44 -7.01
N PRO A 110 11.97 -12.71 -6.84
CA PRO A 110 11.08 -13.03 -7.95
C PRO A 110 10.74 -11.75 -8.75
N VAL A 111 11.64 -11.35 -9.66
CA VAL A 111 11.57 -10.07 -10.39
C VAL A 111 10.24 -9.88 -11.11
N LEU A 112 9.73 -10.91 -11.79
CA LEU A 112 8.46 -10.81 -12.52
C LEU A 112 7.28 -10.48 -11.59
N ILE A 113 7.19 -11.15 -10.44
CA ILE A 113 6.11 -10.89 -9.47
C ILE A 113 6.26 -9.47 -8.88
N GLY A 114 7.50 -9.04 -8.65
CA GLY A 114 7.80 -7.67 -8.19
C GLY A 114 7.37 -6.60 -9.19
N VAL A 115 7.63 -6.79 -10.48
CA VAL A 115 7.18 -5.89 -11.56
C VAL A 115 5.66 -5.88 -11.66
N LEU A 116 5.00 -7.04 -11.59
CA LEU A 116 3.54 -7.11 -11.58
C LEU A 116 2.94 -6.40 -10.38
N HIS A 117 3.54 -6.55 -9.19
CA HIS A 117 3.10 -5.83 -8.00
C HIS A 117 3.18 -4.30 -8.18
N GLN A 118 4.25 -3.79 -8.81
CA GLN A 118 4.37 -2.37 -9.11
C GLN A 118 3.34 -1.90 -10.15
N ALA A 119 3.12 -2.67 -11.21
CA ALA A 119 2.14 -2.33 -12.25
C ALA A 119 0.71 -2.29 -11.69
N VAL A 120 0.33 -3.28 -10.88
CA VAL A 120 -1.01 -3.31 -10.24
C VAL A 120 -1.17 -2.16 -9.23
N ALA A 121 -0.09 -1.75 -8.53
CA ALA A 121 -0.13 -0.59 -7.64
C ALA A 121 -0.56 0.69 -8.37
N ILE A 122 -0.05 0.91 -9.60
CA ILE A 122 -0.44 2.05 -10.44
C ILE A 122 -1.92 1.97 -10.81
N LEU A 123 -2.43 0.78 -11.15
CA LEU A 123 -3.85 0.60 -11.46
C LEU A 123 -4.74 0.87 -10.24
N VAL A 124 -4.37 0.38 -9.06
CA VAL A 124 -5.09 0.64 -7.81
C VAL A 124 -5.14 2.14 -7.51
N LEU A 125 -4.01 2.83 -7.65
CA LEU A 125 -3.94 4.28 -7.45
C LEU A 125 -4.84 5.02 -8.45
N THR A 126 -4.78 4.65 -9.73
CA THR A 126 -5.61 5.25 -10.78
C THR A 126 -7.10 5.09 -10.48
N LEU A 127 -7.52 3.89 -10.08
CA LEU A 127 -8.91 3.62 -9.72
C LEU A 127 -9.34 4.40 -8.47
N ALA A 128 -8.47 4.54 -7.47
CA ALA A 128 -8.74 5.35 -6.28
C ALA A 128 -8.93 6.84 -6.63
N VAL A 129 -8.10 7.39 -7.52
CA VAL A 129 -8.24 8.78 -8.00
C VAL A 129 -9.55 8.96 -8.78
N ILE A 130 -9.92 8.01 -9.63
CA ILE A 130 -11.19 8.04 -10.36
C ILE A 130 -12.37 8.05 -9.37
N LEU A 131 -12.38 7.17 -8.38
CA LEU A 131 -13.41 7.12 -7.34
C LEU A 131 -13.51 8.43 -6.57
N TYR A 132 -12.38 9.00 -6.17
CA TYR A 132 -12.31 10.28 -5.48
C TYR A 132 -12.86 11.43 -6.35
N TYR A 133 -12.47 11.49 -7.62
CA TYR A 133 -12.95 12.51 -8.55
C TYR A 133 -14.48 12.48 -8.69
N PHE A 134 -15.06 11.31 -8.92
CA PHE A 134 -16.50 11.17 -9.03
C PHE A 134 -17.24 11.51 -7.73
N HIS A 135 -16.66 11.19 -6.58
CA HIS A 135 -17.24 11.60 -5.31
C HIS A 135 -17.26 13.13 -5.16
N SER A 136 -16.13 13.78 -5.38
CA SER A 136 -16.01 15.25 -5.28
C SER A 136 -16.93 15.97 -6.25
N PHE A 137 -17.00 15.53 -7.50
CA PHE A 137 -17.88 16.11 -8.51
C PHE A 137 -19.35 16.02 -8.11
N ASN A 138 -19.76 14.90 -7.57
CA ASN A 138 -21.14 14.67 -7.17
C ASN A 138 -21.53 15.49 -5.94
N SER A 139 -20.61 15.69 -5.00
CA SER A 139 -20.86 16.56 -3.83
C SER A 139 -21.08 18.03 -4.25
N LEU A 140 -20.40 18.50 -5.27
CA LEU A 140 -20.58 19.85 -5.81
C LEU A 140 -21.92 20.01 -6.54
N VAL A 141 -22.34 19.01 -7.31
CA VAL A 141 -23.62 19.06 -8.06
C VAL A 141 -24.84 18.92 -7.14
N SER A 142 -24.71 18.21 -6.04
CA SER A 142 -25.79 17.99 -5.07
C SER A 142 -25.92 19.11 -4.03
N SER A 143 -24.99 20.06 -3.97
CA SER A 143 -25.12 21.27 -3.16
C SER A 143 -26.06 22.23 -3.87
N PRO A 144 -27.32 22.46 -3.41
CA PRO A 144 -28.19 23.45 -4.01
C PRO A 144 -27.52 24.81 -3.83
N LEU A 145 -27.28 25.51 -4.96
CA LEU A 145 -27.00 26.94 -4.94
C LEU A 145 -28.15 27.58 -4.17
N ASN A 146 -27.89 28.02 -2.95
CA ASN A 146 -28.81 28.87 -2.19
C ASN A 146 -28.92 30.20 -2.93
N LEU A 147 -29.68 30.24 -4.04
CA LEU A 147 -30.02 31.47 -4.77
C LEU A 147 -31.15 32.24 -4.11
N ASP A 148 -31.71 31.73 -3.01
CA ASP A 148 -32.80 32.38 -2.26
C ASP A 148 -32.29 32.88 -0.91
N LYS A 149 -31.49 33.96 -0.93
CA LYS A 149 -31.45 34.95 0.16
C LYS A 149 -31.61 36.32 -0.45
N PRO A 150 -32.77 36.99 -0.14
CA PRO A 150 -32.99 38.37 -0.48
C PRO A 150 -32.05 39.30 0.27
#